data_c3f7f9c05735cee668041ca6981d9c0c
#
_entry.id   c3f7f9c05735cee668041ca6981d9c0c
#
_cell.length_a   1.000
_cell.length_b   1.000
_cell.length_c   1.000
_cell.angle_alpha   90.00
_cell.angle_beta   90.00
_cell.angle_gamma   90.00
#
_symmetry.space_group_name_H-M   'P 1'
#
loop_
_entity.id
_entity.type
_entity.pdbx_description
1 polymer ?
#
loop_
_entity_poly.entity_id
_entity_poly.type
_entity_poly.pdbx_seq_one_letter_code
_entity_poly.pdbx_strand_id
1 'polypeptide(L)'
;MHRMTLGDFELTAISDGIYHLDGGGMFGVVPRSLWERKVKPEGNNLVPLGLNSVVIRSGKQTVLIETGVGNKLSERMVKIYGQPAELLDKLRRHLSVIRGAPRATYPRG
;
A
#
# COMPACT_ATOMS: atom_id res chain seq x y z
N MET A 1 6.85 4.93 -8.19
CA MET A 1 6.22 3.80 -8.90
C MET A 1 7.29 2.87 -9.45
N HIS A 2 7.19 1.61 -9.14
CA HIS A 2 8.12 0.61 -9.65
C HIS A 2 7.42 -0.30 -10.63
N ARG A 3 8.04 -0.52 -11.79
CA ARG A 3 7.53 -1.42 -12.83
C ARG A 3 8.48 -2.58 -13.04
N MET A 4 7.92 -3.76 -13.26
CA MET A 4 8.70 -4.91 -13.70
C MET A 4 7.87 -5.76 -14.66
N THR A 5 8.54 -6.52 -15.49
CA THR A 5 7.91 -7.46 -16.41
C THR A 5 8.24 -8.88 -15.98
N LEU A 6 7.22 -9.72 -15.88
CA LEU A 6 7.38 -11.15 -15.58
C LEU A 6 6.62 -11.96 -16.63
N GLY A 7 7.35 -12.49 -17.62
CA GLY A 7 6.72 -13.12 -18.77
C GLY A 7 5.81 -12.14 -19.52
N ASP A 8 4.55 -12.50 -19.67
CA ASP A 8 3.53 -11.66 -20.31
C ASP A 8 2.85 -10.68 -19.37
N PHE A 9 3.27 -10.65 -18.10
CA PHE A 9 2.69 -9.77 -17.08
C PHE A 9 3.51 -8.51 -16.91
N GLU A 10 2.83 -7.36 -16.90
CA GLU A 10 3.41 -6.10 -16.46
C GLU A 10 2.93 -5.81 -15.04
N LEU A 11 3.86 -5.68 -14.11
CA LEU A 11 3.60 -5.43 -12.69
C LEU A 11 3.99 -4.00 -12.35
N THR A 12 3.09 -3.27 -11.71
CA THR A 12 3.36 -1.91 -11.23
C THR A 12 3.04 -1.82 -9.75
N ALA A 13 4.02 -1.49 -8.93
CA ALA A 13 3.82 -1.23 -7.51
C ALA A 13 3.46 0.25 -7.30
N ILE A 14 2.37 0.50 -6.60
CA ILE A 14 1.86 1.84 -6.31
C ILE A 14 1.74 1.98 -4.80
N SER A 15 2.33 3.03 -4.24
CA SER A 15 2.24 3.31 -2.81
C SER A 15 0.95 4.06 -2.47
N ASP A 16 0.21 3.57 -1.46
CA ASP A 16 -0.92 4.29 -0.84
C ASP A 16 -0.44 5.32 0.19
N GLY A 17 0.84 5.38 0.44
CA GLY A 17 1.46 6.23 1.45
C GLY A 17 2.09 5.42 2.58
N ILE A 18 2.30 6.10 3.71
CA ILE A 18 2.93 5.51 4.89
C ILE A 18 1.91 5.38 6.03
N TYR A 19 1.86 4.20 6.61
CA TYR A 19 1.02 3.85 7.74
C TYR A 19 1.91 3.58 8.95
N HIS A 20 1.47 3.98 10.12
CA HIS A 20 2.25 3.80 11.35
C HIS A 20 1.62 2.75 12.23
N LEU A 21 2.41 1.77 12.66
CA LEU A 21 1.96 0.71 13.55
C LEU A 21 2.87 0.63 14.76
N ASP A 22 2.31 0.36 15.93
CA ASP A 22 3.10 0.13 17.14
C ASP A 22 4.03 -1.07 16.95
N GLY A 23 5.32 -0.89 17.29
CA GLY A 23 6.33 -1.93 17.12
C GLY A 23 6.04 -3.19 17.93
N GLY A 24 5.38 -3.06 19.09
CA GLY A 24 4.94 -4.21 19.87
C GLY A 24 3.86 -5.02 19.16
N GLY A 25 2.91 -4.33 18.50
CA GLY A 25 1.91 -4.99 17.66
C GLY A 25 2.50 -5.62 16.42
N MET A 26 3.52 -4.99 15.83
CA MET A 26 4.17 -5.47 14.61
C MET A 26 5.06 -6.69 14.85
N PHE A 27 5.90 -6.63 15.88
CA PHE A 27 6.93 -7.63 16.11
C PHE A 27 6.60 -8.66 17.20
N GLY A 28 5.47 -8.47 17.88
CA GLY A 28 4.97 -9.43 18.87
C GLY A 28 5.95 -9.72 19.99
N VAL A 29 6.34 -10.97 20.11
CA VAL A 29 7.23 -11.44 21.17
C VAL A 29 8.70 -11.07 20.99
N VAL A 30 9.07 -10.53 19.83
CA VAL A 30 10.47 -10.10 19.59
C VAL A 30 10.74 -8.82 20.37
N PRO A 31 11.74 -8.78 21.27
CA PRO A 31 12.06 -7.58 22.04
C PRO A 31 12.50 -6.41 21.15
N ARG A 32 12.12 -5.19 21.55
CA ARG A 32 12.53 -3.98 20.84
C ARG A 32 14.04 -3.86 20.65
N SER A 33 14.82 -4.27 21.67
CA SER A 33 16.28 -4.24 21.59
C SER A 33 16.85 -5.04 20.43
N LEU A 34 16.10 -6.02 19.91
CA LEU A 34 16.49 -6.80 18.74
C LEU A 34 15.97 -6.20 17.44
N TRP A 35 14.68 -5.86 17.35
CA TRP A 35 14.12 -5.37 16.09
C TRP A 35 14.51 -3.93 15.77
N GLU A 36 14.77 -3.06 16.78
CA GLU A 36 15.16 -1.66 16.52
C GLU A 36 16.49 -1.53 15.78
N ARG A 37 17.30 -2.59 15.77
CA ARG A 37 18.53 -2.63 14.96
C ARG A 37 18.26 -2.70 13.46
N LYS A 38 17.09 -3.19 13.08
CA LYS A 38 16.68 -3.37 11.69
C LYS A 38 15.71 -2.29 11.23
N VAL A 39 14.82 -1.87 12.11
CA VAL A 39 13.79 -0.90 11.83
C VAL A 39 13.79 0.14 12.95
N LYS A 40 14.04 1.40 12.63
CA LYS A 40 14.04 2.48 13.60
C LYS A 40 12.61 2.94 13.89
N PRO A 41 12.16 2.87 15.15
CA PRO A 41 10.84 3.41 15.51
C PRO A 41 10.86 4.94 15.53
N GLU A 42 9.71 5.53 15.29
CA GLU A 42 9.44 6.97 15.40
C GLU A 42 8.53 7.24 16.60
N GLY A 43 8.74 8.37 17.28
CA GLY A 43 7.87 8.81 18.38
C GLY A 43 7.57 7.72 19.40
N ASN A 44 6.30 7.44 19.64
CA ASN A 44 5.81 6.48 20.62
C ASN A 44 5.90 5.03 20.14
N ASN A 45 7.09 4.55 19.81
CA ASN A 45 7.32 3.18 19.36
C ASN A 45 6.63 2.84 18.04
N LEU A 46 6.35 3.85 17.20
CA LEU A 46 5.67 3.68 15.93
C LEU A 46 6.66 3.28 14.83
N VAL A 47 6.30 2.24 14.11
CA VAL A 47 7.07 1.77 12.95
C VAL A 47 6.38 2.26 11.68
N PRO A 48 7.09 3.03 10.83
CA PRO A 48 6.54 3.43 9.54
C PRO A 48 6.52 2.24 8.59
N LEU A 49 5.37 2.02 7.97
CA LEU A 49 5.15 0.94 7.00
C LEU A 49 4.67 1.53 5.68
N GLY A 50 5.31 1.13 4.60
CA GLY A 50 4.79 1.42 3.27
C GLY A 50 3.57 0.55 2.97
N LEU A 51 2.51 1.17 2.51
CA LEU A 51 1.35 0.45 1.98
C LEU A 51 1.47 0.39 0.47
N ASN A 52 1.76 -0.78 -0.04
CA ASN A 52 2.00 -0.98 -1.47
C ASN A 52 0.92 -1.86 -2.06
N SER A 53 0.37 -1.40 -3.16
CA SER A 53 -0.57 -2.16 -3.99
C SER A 53 0.10 -2.48 -5.31
N VAL A 54 -0.30 -3.58 -5.93
CA VAL A 54 0.26 -4.02 -7.21
C VAL A 54 -0.82 -4.05 -8.26
N VAL A 55 -0.57 -3.42 -9.40
CA VAL A 55 -1.40 -3.52 -10.59
C VAL A 55 -0.73 -4.50 -11.54
N ILE A 56 -1.44 -5.54 -11.91
CA ILE A 56 -0.99 -6.54 -12.88
C ILE A 56 -1.77 -6.35 -14.18
N ARG A 57 -1.04 -6.24 -15.28
CA ARG A 57 -1.63 -6.20 -16.62
C ARG A 57 -1.20 -7.41 -17.41
N SER A 58 -2.18 -8.08 -17.98
CA SER A 58 -1.97 -9.24 -18.86
C SER A 58 -2.95 -9.16 -20.04
N GLY A 59 -2.45 -8.84 -21.21
CA GLY A 59 -3.31 -8.70 -22.39
C GLY A 59 -4.43 -7.67 -22.15
N LYS A 60 -5.67 -8.15 -22.10
CA LYS A 60 -6.86 -7.31 -21.89
C LYS A 60 -7.27 -7.17 -20.43
N GLN A 61 -6.60 -7.87 -19.52
CA GLN A 61 -6.96 -7.87 -18.10
C GLN A 61 -6.07 -6.96 -17.28
N THR A 62 -6.69 -6.26 -16.33
CA THR A 62 -5.99 -5.47 -15.33
C THR A 62 -6.50 -5.89 -13.96
N VAL A 63 -5.60 -6.32 -13.08
CA VAL A 63 -5.91 -6.81 -11.74
C VAL A 63 -5.21 -5.93 -10.73
N LEU A 64 -5.93 -5.49 -9.71
CA LEU A 64 -5.37 -4.77 -8.56
C LEU A 64 -5.25 -5.74 -7.39
N ILE A 65 -4.06 -5.85 -6.85
CA ILE A 65 -3.78 -6.59 -5.62
C ILE A 65 -3.62 -5.59 -4.48
N GLU A 66 -4.41 -5.72 -3.44
CA GLU A 66 -4.51 -4.83 -2.29
C GLU A 66 -5.21 -3.52 -2.63
N THR A 67 -6.03 -3.03 -1.73
CA THR A 67 -6.86 -1.83 -1.94
C THR A 67 -6.52 -0.67 -1.01
N GLY A 68 -5.48 -0.82 -0.18
CA GLY A 68 -5.10 0.19 0.80
C GLY A 68 -6.08 0.27 1.97
N VAL A 69 -5.96 1.32 2.77
CA VAL A 69 -6.79 1.52 3.97
C VAL A 69 -8.00 2.44 3.74
N GLY A 70 -8.07 3.10 2.59
CA GLY A 70 -9.15 4.02 2.28
C GLY A 70 -9.12 5.31 3.11
N ASN A 71 -10.26 6.02 3.09
CA ASN A 71 -10.39 7.33 3.73
C ASN A 71 -11.52 7.42 4.76
N LYS A 72 -11.99 6.27 5.27
CA LYS A 72 -13.12 6.19 6.20
C LYS A 72 -12.72 5.87 7.64
N LEU A 73 -11.46 6.10 7.98
CA LEU A 73 -10.96 5.91 9.34
C LEU A 73 -11.56 6.96 10.28
N SER A 74 -11.86 6.57 11.53
CA SER A 74 -12.26 7.51 12.59
C SER A 74 -11.10 8.47 12.92
N GLU A 75 -11.41 9.64 13.47
CA GLU A 75 -10.39 10.60 13.90
C GLU A 75 -9.35 9.99 14.83
N ARG A 76 -9.79 9.13 15.75
CA ARG A 76 -8.90 8.42 16.66
C ARG A 76 -7.93 7.51 15.92
N MET A 77 -8.42 6.77 14.93
CA MET A 77 -7.56 5.89 14.15
C MET A 77 -6.58 6.65 13.27
N VAL A 78 -7.00 7.78 12.71
CA VAL A 78 -6.11 8.65 11.95
C VAL A 78 -4.97 9.18 12.81
N LYS A 79 -5.24 9.56 14.06
CA LYS A 79 -4.21 10.01 15.00
C LYS A 79 -3.22 8.92 15.36
N ILE A 80 -3.68 7.67 15.46
CA ILE A 80 -2.82 6.53 15.83
C ILE A 80 -2.00 6.05 14.65
N TYR A 81 -2.63 5.83 13.49
CA TYR A 81 -2.04 5.13 12.35
C TYR A 81 -1.69 6.03 11.16
N GLY A 82 -2.23 7.23 11.11
CA GLY A 82 -2.23 8.07 9.91
C GLY A 82 -3.33 7.66 8.93
N GLN A 83 -3.49 8.43 7.88
CA GLN A 83 -4.44 8.16 6.81
C GLN A 83 -3.79 8.46 5.46
N PRO A 84 -3.03 7.52 4.90
CA PRO A 84 -2.30 7.77 3.66
C PRO A 84 -3.19 7.99 2.45
N ALA A 85 -4.23 7.21 2.23
CA ALA A 85 -5.30 7.37 1.24
C ALA A 85 -4.90 7.97 -0.14
N GLU A 86 -3.70 7.65 -0.64
CA GLU A 86 -3.18 8.19 -1.90
C GLU A 86 -3.41 7.27 -3.09
N LEU A 87 -3.80 6.01 -2.83
CA LEU A 87 -3.85 4.96 -3.84
C LEU A 87 -4.82 5.29 -4.97
N LEU A 88 -6.01 5.77 -4.66
CA LEU A 88 -7.06 6.00 -5.66
C LEU A 88 -6.64 7.05 -6.68
N ASP A 89 -6.06 8.15 -6.23
CA ASP A 89 -5.59 9.21 -7.12
C ASP A 89 -4.40 8.76 -7.97
N LYS A 90 -3.50 7.98 -7.38
CA LYS A 90 -2.37 7.41 -8.12
C LYS A 90 -2.83 6.39 -9.15
N LEU A 91 -3.83 5.57 -8.83
CA LEU A 91 -4.44 4.64 -9.78
C LEU A 91 -5.10 5.37 -10.94
N ARG A 92 -5.87 6.42 -10.66
CA ARG A 92 -6.51 7.23 -11.69
C ARG A 92 -5.50 7.82 -12.65
N ARG A 93 -4.39 8.37 -12.13
CA ARG A 93 -3.31 8.92 -12.94
C ARG A 93 -2.60 7.85 -13.77
N HIS A 94 -2.33 6.70 -13.16
CA HIS A 94 -1.68 5.59 -13.84
C HIS A 94 -2.55 5.02 -14.96
N LEU A 95 -3.83 4.78 -14.69
CA LEU A 95 -4.76 4.23 -15.68
C LEU A 95 -5.12 5.22 -16.77
N SER A 96 -5.14 6.53 -16.50
CA SER A 96 -5.42 7.55 -17.50
C SER A 96 -4.32 7.69 -18.55
N VAL A 97 -3.08 7.41 -18.21
CA VAL A 97 -1.94 7.43 -19.13
C VAL A 97 -1.99 6.25 -20.11
N ILE A 98 -2.70 5.20 -19.77
CA ILE A 98 -2.80 3.99 -20.58
C ILE A 98 -4.08 4.09 -21.43
N ARG A 99 -3.96 4.58 -22.65
CA ARG A 99 -5.08 4.64 -23.60
C ARG A 99 -5.65 3.23 -23.83
N GLY A 100 -6.95 3.07 -23.63
CA GLY A 100 -7.65 1.82 -23.85
C GLY A 100 -7.54 0.82 -22.71
N ALA A 101 -7.05 1.22 -21.53
CA ALA A 101 -7.12 0.37 -20.35
C ALA A 101 -8.59 0.13 -19.98
N PRO A 102 -9.01 -1.13 -19.78
CA PRO A 102 -10.35 -1.41 -19.29
C PRO A 102 -10.54 -0.79 -17.92
N ARG A 103 -11.78 -0.40 -17.58
CA ARG A 103 -12.09 0.08 -16.24
C ARG A 103 -11.64 -0.98 -15.22
N ALA A 104 -10.92 -0.54 -14.19
CA ALA A 104 -10.60 -1.40 -13.08
C ALA A 104 -11.89 -1.92 -12.46
N THR A 105 -12.11 -3.21 -12.56
CA THR A 105 -13.22 -3.86 -11.87
C THR A 105 -12.71 -4.33 -10.52
N TYR A 106 -13.26 -3.74 -9.47
CA TYR A 106 -13.01 -4.25 -8.13
C TYR A 106 -13.81 -5.55 -7.96
N PRO A 107 -13.17 -6.63 -7.50
CA PRO A 107 -13.93 -7.81 -7.14
C PRO A 107 -14.91 -7.42 -6.03
N ARG A 108 -16.20 -7.64 -6.27
CA ARG A 108 -17.23 -7.54 -5.24
C ARG A 108 -17.06 -8.77 -4.35
N GLY A 109 -16.39 -8.57 -3.23
CA GLY A 109 -16.24 -9.59 -2.20
C GLY A 109 -17.33 -9.52 -1.17
#